data_57fb1813ec9afe1f90c0c9c68fc3822b
#
_entry.id   57fb1813ec9afe1f90c0c9c68fc3822b
#
_cell.length_a   1.000
_cell.length_b   1.000
_cell.length_c   1.000
_cell.angle_alpha   90.00
_cell.angle_beta   90.00
_cell.angle_gamma   90.00
#
_symmetry.space_group_name_H-M   'P 1'
#
loop_
_entity.id
_entity.type
_entity.pdbx_description
1 polymer ?
#
loop_
_entity_poly.entity_id
_entity_poly.type
_entity_poly.pdbx_seq_one_letter_code
_entity_poly.pdbx_strand_id
1 'polypeptide(L)'
;MAVLIDQPRWPAHGTRFAHLVSDASLEELHRFAASHGVALRAFDHDHYDVSEARWHDLVAGGARPVEPQYLLRALRGAGLRVRTPDRTPKRAQVLPGLRRAWAGLVPGQQALGEDLLRRWSEPHRAYHDVRHLAQALLAAGRLAGDSPPAAVSLALWFHDAVHDGEAGGDEQASADLAVSALDAAGAPRRLGAEVRRLVLLTAGHRTETADAAGALVCDADLSVLGHPPARYQVYLRDVRQEYSEVPDTEFRVGRGRVVAGLAARPRLFHGEAAFEWWEAPARANLAAEDTFWEARGGGRGLRSGVN
;
A
#
# COMPACT_ATOMS: atom_id res chain seq x y z
N MET A 1 24.46 -16.29 5.74
CA MET A 1 23.77 -15.10 5.21
C MET A 1 24.37 -14.80 3.86
N ALA A 2 23.59 -14.87 2.80
CA ALA A 2 24.07 -14.62 1.44
C ALA A 2 22.93 -14.07 0.57
N VAL A 3 23.28 -13.09 -0.26
CA VAL A 3 22.42 -12.69 -1.36
C VAL A 3 22.63 -13.65 -2.53
N LEU A 4 21.52 -14.19 -3.03
CA LEU A 4 21.50 -15.22 -4.07
C LEU A 4 20.85 -14.64 -5.33
N ILE A 5 21.32 -15.10 -6.50
CA ILE A 5 20.76 -14.68 -7.78
C ILE A 5 20.62 -15.90 -8.70
N ASP A 6 19.48 -16.04 -9.38
CA ASP A 6 19.35 -17.07 -10.41
C ASP A 6 19.82 -16.59 -11.79
N GLN A 7 19.78 -17.47 -12.79
CA GLN A 7 20.11 -17.11 -14.17
C GLN A 7 18.96 -16.27 -14.78
N PRO A 8 19.25 -15.26 -15.62
CA PRO A 8 18.23 -14.48 -16.31
C PRO A 8 17.50 -15.32 -17.37
N ARG A 9 16.37 -15.87 -16.97
CA ARG A 9 15.54 -16.79 -17.80
C ARG A 9 14.14 -16.26 -18.07
N TRP A 10 13.68 -15.24 -17.33
CA TRP A 10 12.29 -14.79 -17.34
C TRP A 10 12.11 -13.63 -18.33
N PRO A 11 11.45 -13.84 -19.49
CA PRO A 11 11.32 -12.78 -20.50
C PRO A 11 10.25 -11.76 -20.05
N ALA A 12 10.62 -10.48 -20.04
CA ALA A 12 9.71 -9.36 -19.82
C ALA A 12 10.34 -8.08 -20.43
N HIS A 13 9.51 -7.14 -20.85
CA HIS A 13 9.94 -5.81 -21.31
C HIS A 13 11.12 -5.84 -22.35
N GLY A 14 11.13 -6.82 -23.26
CA GLY A 14 12.16 -6.94 -24.30
C GLY A 14 13.52 -7.44 -23.82
N THR A 15 13.67 -7.88 -22.58
CA THR A 15 14.88 -8.47 -22.00
C THR A 15 14.54 -9.68 -21.13
N ARG A 16 15.55 -10.28 -20.52
CA ARG A 16 15.38 -11.35 -19.53
C ARG A 16 15.65 -10.81 -18.14
N PHE A 17 14.99 -11.41 -17.16
CA PHE A 17 15.15 -11.07 -15.75
C PHE A 17 15.63 -12.27 -14.95
N ALA A 18 16.35 -11.97 -13.86
CA ALA A 18 16.75 -12.85 -12.81
C ALA A 18 16.11 -12.42 -11.49
N HIS A 19 15.96 -13.34 -10.55
CA HIS A 19 15.50 -13.03 -9.21
C HIS A 19 16.70 -12.90 -8.26
N LEU A 20 16.73 -11.81 -7.50
CA LEU A 20 17.73 -11.55 -6.46
C LEU A 20 17.03 -11.68 -5.10
N VAL A 21 17.53 -12.55 -4.22
CA VAL A 21 16.96 -12.86 -2.91
C VAL A 21 18.02 -12.89 -1.81
N SER A 22 17.60 -12.85 -0.54
CA SER A 22 18.46 -13.21 0.60
C SER A 22 18.02 -14.55 1.20
N ASP A 23 18.97 -15.31 1.71
CA ASP A 23 18.74 -16.52 2.50
C ASP A 23 18.61 -16.25 4.01
N ALA A 24 18.58 -14.95 4.41
CA ALA A 24 18.58 -14.56 5.81
C ALA A 24 17.48 -13.55 6.16
N SER A 25 17.43 -12.39 5.45
CA SER A 25 16.46 -11.33 5.77
C SER A 25 16.19 -10.40 4.58
N LEU A 26 15.03 -9.76 4.58
CA LEU A 26 14.72 -8.71 3.61
C LEU A 26 15.59 -7.46 3.81
N GLU A 27 16.03 -7.18 5.04
CA GLU A 27 16.95 -6.08 5.33
C GLU A 27 18.31 -6.26 4.61
N GLU A 28 18.89 -7.47 4.66
CA GLU A 28 20.11 -7.80 3.90
C GLU A 28 19.88 -7.61 2.40
N LEU A 29 18.75 -8.10 1.89
CA LEU A 29 18.38 -7.96 0.48
C LEU A 29 18.27 -6.50 0.06
N HIS A 30 17.57 -5.67 0.83
CA HIS A 30 17.41 -4.25 0.55
C HIS A 30 18.72 -3.49 0.60
N ARG A 31 19.57 -3.78 1.60
CA ARG A 31 20.90 -3.15 1.73
C ARG A 31 21.79 -3.49 0.52
N PHE A 32 21.83 -4.76 0.13
CA PHE A 32 22.58 -5.19 -1.06
C PHE A 32 22.03 -4.52 -2.33
N ALA A 33 20.71 -4.56 -2.55
CA ALA A 33 20.08 -3.94 -3.71
C ALA A 33 20.41 -2.44 -3.81
N ALA A 34 20.33 -1.72 -2.68
CA ALA A 34 20.63 -0.29 -2.62
C ALA A 34 22.08 0.01 -2.93
N SER A 35 23.04 -0.72 -2.33
CA SER A 35 24.48 -0.51 -2.55
C SER A 35 24.91 -0.77 -4.00
N HIS A 36 24.12 -1.55 -4.74
CA HIS A 36 24.36 -1.84 -6.15
C HIS A 36 23.42 -1.07 -7.11
N GLY A 37 22.69 -0.06 -6.62
CA GLY A 37 21.83 0.78 -7.44
C GLY A 37 20.62 0.05 -8.05
N VAL A 38 20.15 -1.04 -7.42
CA VAL A 38 18.89 -1.69 -7.80
C VAL A 38 17.73 -0.88 -7.22
N ALA A 39 16.89 -0.33 -8.10
CA ALA A 39 15.80 0.53 -7.70
C ALA A 39 14.74 -0.23 -6.85
N LEU A 40 14.19 0.46 -5.85
CA LEU A 40 13.17 -0.14 -4.96
C LEU A 40 11.93 -0.63 -5.74
N ARG A 41 11.56 0.03 -6.84
CA ARG A 41 10.43 -0.39 -7.70
C ARG A 41 10.56 -1.80 -8.29
N ALA A 42 11.78 -2.36 -8.32
CA ALA A 42 12.03 -3.73 -8.77
C ALA A 42 11.77 -4.79 -7.68
N PHE A 43 11.46 -4.37 -6.44
CA PHE A 43 11.13 -5.28 -5.34
C PHE A 43 9.71 -5.83 -5.49
N ASP A 44 9.56 -7.16 -5.36
CA ASP A 44 8.27 -7.84 -5.36
C ASP A 44 8.16 -8.86 -4.21
N HIS A 45 7.73 -8.39 -3.05
CA HIS A 45 7.43 -9.13 -1.81
C HIS A 45 8.61 -9.84 -1.15
N ASP A 46 9.33 -10.68 -1.87
CA ASP A 46 10.39 -11.54 -1.34
C ASP A 46 11.67 -11.55 -2.20
N HIS A 47 11.70 -10.76 -3.29
CA HIS A 47 12.82 -10.70 -4.22
C HIS A 47 12.87 -9.37 -4.98
N TYR A 48 13.98 -9.13 -5.67
CA TYR A 48 14.07 -8.12 -6.72
C TYR A 48 14.11 -8.79 -8.08
N ASP A 49 13.35 -8.26 -9.04
CA ASP A 49 13.51 -8.58 -10.45
C ASP A 49 14.61 -7.73 -11.04
N VAL A 50 15.70 -8.36 -11.49
CA VAL A 50 16.87 -7.68 -12.04
C VAL A 50 17.07 -8.07 -13.50
N SER A 51 17.31 -7.09 -14.38
CA SER A 51 17.53 -7.35 -15.80
C SER A 51 18.85 -8.06 -16.04
N GLU A 52 18.93 -8.82 -17.14
CA GLU A 52 20.12 -9.53 -17.60
C GLU A 52 21.35 -8.61 -17.69
N ALA A 53 21.18 -7.36 -18.12
CA ALA A 53 22.25 -6.37 -18.20
C ALA A 53 22.94 -6.08 -16.85
N ARG A 54 22.25 -6.29 -15.74
CA ARG A 54 22.76 -6.05 -14.37
C ARG A 54 23.34 -7.30 -13.71
N TRP A 55 23.13 -8.47 -14.31
CA TRP A 55 23.43 -9.74 -13.68
C TRP A 55 24.92 -9.89 -13.32
N HIS A 56 25.81 -9.59 -14.26
CA HIS A 56 27.26 -9.71 -14.05
C HIS A 56 27.76 -8.75 -12.96
N ASP A 57 27.26 -7.52 -12.92
CA ASP A 57 27.66 -6.52 -11.92
C ASP A 57 27.24 -6.98 -10.50
N LEU A 58 26.03 -7.54 -10.37
CA LEU A 58 25.54 -8.03 -9.09
C LEU A 58 26.30 -9.26 -8.60
N VAL A 59 26.69 -10.16 -9.51
CA VAL A 59 27.57 -11.30 -9.18
C VAL A 59 28.95 -10.82 -8.76
N ALA A 60 29.55 -9.89 -9.49
CA ALA A 60 30.85 -9.30 -9.14
C ALA A 60 30.75 -8.54 -7.79
N GLY A 61 29.59 -7.97 -7.46
CA GLY A 61 29.30 -7.31 -6.20
C GLY A 61 29.02 -8.25 -5.02
N GLY A 62 29.02 -9.57 -5.24
CA GLY A 62 28.90 -10.57 -4.16
C GLY A 62 27.58 -11.36 -4.15
N ALA A 63 26.67 -11.14 -5.10
CA ALA A 63 25.52 -12.03 -5.26
C ALA A 63 25.98 -13.41 -5.75
N ARG A 64 25.58 -14.48 -5.04
CA ARG A 64 26.00 -15.84 -5.39
C ARG A 64 25.05 -16.43 -6.44
N PRO A 65 25.54 -16.81 -7.63
CA PRO A 65 24.73 -17.47 -8.65
C PRO A 65 24.27 -18.85 -8.16
N VAL A 66 22.98 -19.15 -8.33
CA VAL A 66 22.39 -20.42 -7.93
C VAL A 66 21.30 -20.86 -8.92
N GLU A 67 20.98 -22.13 -8.93
CA GLU A 67 19.82 -22.63 -9.68
C GLU A 67 18.49 -22.15 -9.05
N PRO A 68 17.43 -21.89 -9.85
CA PRO A 68 16.15 -21.38 -9.35
C PRO A 68 15.52 -22.22 -8.24
N GLN A 69 15.70 -23.53 -8.31
CA GLN A 69 15.19 -24.43 -7.26
C GLN A 69 15.92 -24.26 -5.92
N TYR A 70 17.24 -23.96 -5.96
CA TYR A 70 18.00 -23.66 -4.76
C TYR A 70 17.54 -22.35 -4.14
N LEU A 71 17.37 -21.31 -4.97
CA LEU A 71 16.87 -19.99 -4.56
C LEU A 71 15.52 -20.11 -3.85
N LEU A 72 14.57 -20.86 -4.42
CA LEU A 72 13.25 -21.09 -3.81
C LEU A 72 13.34 -21.85 -2.47
N ARG A 73 14.25 -22.83 -2.35
CA ARG A 73 14.47 -23.54 -1.07
C ARG A 73 15.06 -22.60 -0.03
N ALA A 74 16.02 -21.75 -0.40
CA ALA A 74 16.62 -20.75 0.49
C ALA A 74 15.58 -19.78 1.03
N LEU A 75 14.73 -19.20 0.16
CA LEU A 75 13.61 -18.34 0.58
C LEU A 75 12.64 -19.03 1.55
N ARG A 76 12.31 -20.30 1.30
CA ARG A 76 11.45 -21.08 2.20
C ARG A 76 12.14 -21.36 3.54
N GLY A 77 13.41 -21.72 3.51
CA GLY A 77 14.22 -21.99 4.71
C GLY A 77 14.37 -20.77 5.60
N ALA A 78 14.52 -19.60 5.00
CA ALA A 78 14.58 -18.31 5.71
C ALA A 78 13.18 -17.80 6.17
N GLY A 79 12.09 -18.47 5.81
CA GLY A 79 10.73 -18.01 6.12
C GLY A 79 10.29 -16.76 5.34
N LEU A 80 11.03 -16.36 4.31
CA LEU A 80 10.79 -15.13 3.54
C LEU A 80 9.83 -15.31 2.37
N ARG A 81 9.56 -16.58 1.96
CA ARG A 81 8.73 -16.85 0.78
C ARG A 81 7.30 -16.42 0.96
N VAL A 82 6.85 -15.51 0.15
CA VAL A 82 5.45 -15.06 0.06
C VAL A 82 4.71 -15.89 -0.97
N ARG A 83 3.65 -16.58 -0.52
CA ARG A 83 2.81 -17.41 -1.42
C ARG A 83 1.91 -16.52 -2.28
N THR A 84 1.54 -17.01 -3.45
CA THR A 84 0.69 -16.27 -4.41
C THR A 84 -0.60 -15.69 -3.78
N PRO A 85 -1.36 -16.41 -2.94
CA PRO A 85 -2.55 -15.83 -2.30
C PRO A 85 -2.26 -14.68 -1.34
N ASP A 86 -1.03 -14.62 -0.80
CA ASP A 86 -0.60 -13.63 0.18
C ASP A 86 0.03 -12.39 -0.49
N ARG A 87 0.17 -12.39 -1.82
CA ARG A 87 0.72 -11.28 -2.60
C ARG A 87 -0.31 -10.19 -2.85
N THR A 88 0.17 -8.96 -3.03
CA THR A 88 -0.64 -7.85 -3.52
C THR A 88 -1.14 -8.19 -4.95
N PRO A 89 -2.43 -8.12 -5.23
CA PRO A 89 -2.95 -8.42 -6.57
C PRO A 89 -2.46 -7.40 -7.60
N LYS A 90 -2.45 -7.78 -8.87
CA LYS A 90 -2.20 -6.82 -9.97
C LYS A 90 -3.45 -5.95 -10.20
N ARG A 91 -3.27 -4.70 -10.65
CA ARG A 91 -4.38 -3.77 -10.96
C ARG A 91 -5.46 -4.40 -11.84
N ALA A 92 -5.07 -5.07 -12.93
CA ALA A 92 -6.01 -5.73 -13.84
C ALA A 92 -6.84 -6.84 -13.17
N GLN A 93 -6.36 -7.46 -12.12
CA GLN A 93 -7.05 -8.54 -11.41
C GLN A 93 -8.17 -8.03 -10.50
N VAL A 94 -8.07 -6.80 -9.98
CA VAL A 94 -9.08 -6.24 -9.07
C VAL A 94 -10.23 -5.55 -9.80
N LEU A 95 -10.00 -5.00 -11.00
CA LEU A 95 -10.99 -4.23 -11.75
C LEU A 95 -12.34 -4.94 -11.96
N PRO A 96 -12.40 -6.23 -12.37
CA PRO A 96 -13.68 -6.92 -12.53
C PRO A 96 -14.47 -7.03 -11.24
N GLY A 97 -13.78 -7.21 -10.09
CA GLY A 97 -14.40 -7.24 -8.77
C GLY A 97 -14.97 -5.89 -8.37
N LEU A 98 -14.22 -4.82 -8.60
CA LEU A 98 -14.65 -3.44 -8.33
C LEU A 98 -15.87 -3.06 -9.16
N ARG A 99 -15.91 -3.38 -10.47
CA ARG A 99 -17.09 -3.14 -11.31
C ARG A 99 -18.34 -3.83 -10.78
N ARG A 100 -18.22 -5.08 -10.33
CA ARG A 100 -19.35 -5.80 -9.73
C ARG A 100 -19.78 -5.18 -8.40
N ALA A 101 -18.83 -4.79 -7.55
CA ALA A 101 -19.11 -4.12 -6.28
C ALA A 101 -19.86 -2.80 -6.49
N TRP A 102 -19.42 -1.98 -7.47
CA TRP A 102 -20.10 -0.73 -7.81
C TRP A 102 -21.52 -0.96 -8.34
N ALA A 103 -21.66 -1.90 -9.27
CA ALA A 103 -22.97 -2.21 -9.87
C ALA A 103 -24.00 -2.68 -8.83
N GLY A 104 -23.54 -3.38 -7.78
CA GLY A 104 -24.39 -3.75 -6.63
C GLY A 104 -24.67 -2.60 -5.67
N LEU A 105 -23.71 -1.67 -5.50
CA LEU A 105 -23.82 -0.55 -4.58
C LEU A 105 -24.71 0.58 -5.14
N VAL A 106 -24.53 0.93 -6.42
CA VAL A 106 -25.26 2.03 -7.09
C VAL A 106 -25.79 1.54 -8.44
N PRO A 107 -26.88 0.75 -8.45
CA PRO A 107 -27.48 0.24 -9.68
C PRO A 107 -27.86 1.36 -10.66
N GLY A 108 -27.55 1.18 -11.94
CA GLY A 108 -27.87 2.16 -12.99
C GLY A 108 -26.84 3.28 -13.16
N GLN A 109 -25.83 3.38 -12.29
CA GLN A 109 -24.81 4.44 -12.33
C GLN A 109 -23.43 3.91 -12.80
N GLN A 110 -23.40 3.09 -13.83
CA GLN A 110 -22.17 2.48 -14.36
C GLN A 110 -21.15 3.54 -14.83
N ALA A 111 -21.64 4.62 -15.47
CA ALA A 111 -20.77 5.70 -15.96
C ALA A 111 -20.00 6.38 -14.82
N LEU A 112 -20.64 6.62 -13.67
CA LEU A 112 -19.99 7.17 -12.48
C LEU A 112 -18.94 6.18 -11.94
N GLY A 113 -19.26 4.88 -11.89
CA GLY A 113 -18.30 3.85 -11.47
C GLY A 113 -17.06 3.79 -12.35
N GLU A 114 -17.21 3.88 -13.66
CA GLU A 114 -16.07 3.90 -14.60
C GLU A 114 -15.27 5.21 -14.48
N ASP A 115 -15.90 6.37 -14.23
CA ASP A 115 -15.18 7.62 -13.94
C ASP A 115 -14.33 7.49 -12.68
N LEU A 116 -14.87 6.95 -11.60
CA LEU A 116 -14.11 6.69 -10.37
C LEU A 116 -12.96 5.71 -10.62
N LEU A 117 -13.19 4.59 -11.33
CA LEU A 117 -12.13 3.64 -11.64
C LEU A 117 -11.03 4.25 -12.53
N ARG A 118 -11.38 5.17 -13.43
CA ARG A 118 -10.41 5.92 -14.22
C ARG A 118 -9.53 6.79 -13.32
N ARG A 119 -10.10 7.54 -12.36
CA ARG A 119 -9.36 8.34 -11.37
C ARG A 119 -8.44 7.47 -10.52
N TRP A 120 -8.93 6.38 -9.97
CA TRP A 120 -8.14 5.40 -9.24
C TRP A 120 -7.08 4.68 -10.09
N SER A 121 -7.09 4.82 -11.40
CA SER A 121 -6.14 4.21 -12.33
C SER A 121 -5.17 5.21 -12.96
N GLU A 122 -5.15 6.46 -12.51
CA GLU A 122 -4.26 7.50 -13.01
C GLU A 122 -2.78 7.07 -12.95
N PRO A 123 -1.96 7.43 -13.95
CA PRO A 123 -0.59 6.88 -14.09
C PRO A 123 0.35 7.24 -12.93
N HIS A 124 0.16 8.38 -12.28
CA HIS A 124 0.98 8.85 -11.16
C HIS A 124 0.74 8.04 -9.89
N ARG A 125 -0.41 7.40 -9.74
CA ARG A 125 -0.79 6.61 -8.56
C ARG A 125 -0.06 5.29 -8.55
N ALA A 126 0.71 5.03 -7.53
CA ALA A 126 1.41 3.76 -7.35
C ALA A 126 0.89 2.97 -6.13
N TYR A 127 0.41 3.66 -5.09
CA TYR A 127 -0.24 3.06 -3.94
C TYR A 127 -1.74 3.39 -3.88
N HIS A 128 -2.13 4.69 -3.95
CA HIS A 128 -3.53 5.14 -3.90
C HIS A 128 -4.24 4.84 -5.24
N ASP A 129 -4.25 3.57 -5.62
CA ASP A 129 -4.81 3.05 -6.86
C ASP A 129 -5.95 2.04 -6.62
N VAL A 130 -6.46 1.44 -7.68
CA VAL A 130 -7.55 0.44 -7.62
C VAL A 130 -7.27 -0.74 -6.70
N ARG A 131 -6.01 -1.03 -6.35
CA ARG A 131 -5.64 -2.10 -5.42
C ARG A 131 -5.91 -1.68 -3.99
N HIS A 132 -5.60 -0.44 -3.64
CA HIS A 132 -5.92 0.14 -2.36
C HIS A 132 -7.45 0.22 -2.17
N LEU A 133 -8.19 0.76 -3.16
CA LEU A 133 -9.64 0.76 -3.12
C LEU A 133 -10.23 -0.64 -2.89
N ALA A 134 -9.77 -1.63 -3.65
CA ALA A 134 -10.24 -3.01 -3.50
C ALA A 134 -9.93 -3.57 -2.11
N GLN A 135 -8.74 -3.26 -1.56
CA GLN A 135 -8.33 -3.68 -0.23
C GLN A 135 -9.19 -3.03 0.85
N ALA A 136 -9.43 -1.71 0.79
CA ALA A 136 -10.25 -0.99 1.76
C ALA A 136 -11.70 -1.49 1.76
N LEU A 137 -12.28 -1.74 0.58
CA LEU A 137 -13.63 -2.33 0.46
C LEU A 137 -13.70 -3.75 1.04
N LEU A 138 -12.69 -4.59 0.79
CA LEU A 138 -12.60 -5.94 1.37
C LEU A 138 -12.44 -5.89 2.90
N ALA A 139 -11.64 -4.97 3.40
CA ALA A 139 -11.44 -4.76 4.84
C ALA A 139 -12.76 -4.32 5.50
N ALA A 140 -13.47 -3.36 4.92
CA ALA A 140 -14.77 -2.92 5.41
C ALA A 140 -15.79 -4.07 5.41
N GLY A 141 -15.87 -4.87 4.34
CA GLY A 141 -16.73 -6.04 4.28
C GLY A 141 -16.41 -7.07 5.37
N ARG A 142 -15.12 -7.34 5.58
CA ARG A 142 -14.68 -8.27 6.63
C ARG A 142 -15.02 -7.77 8.05
N LEU A 143 -14.89 -6.48 8.31
CA LEU A 143 -15.18 -5.87 9.60
C LEU A 143 -16.70 -5.79 9.87
N ALA A 144 -17.49 -5.52 8.83
CA ALA A 144 -18.95 -5.37 8.94
C ALA A 144 -19.73 -6.70 8.84
N GLY A 145 -19.05 -7.82 8.58
CA GLY A 145 -19.71 -9.12 8.36
C GLY A 145 -20.56 -9.11 7.09
N ASP A 146 -19.91 -9.04 5.93
CA ASP A 146 -20.44 -9.16 4.55
C ASP A 146 -21.02 -7.89 3.90
N SER A 147 -21.72 -7.02 4.60
CA SER A 147 -22.39 -5.87 3.97
C SER A 147 -22.19 -4.58 4.79
N PRO A 148 -21.10 -3.84 4.54
CA PRO A 148 -20.93 -2.54 5.16
C PRO A 148 -22.08 -1.58 4.75
N PRO A 149 -22.43 -0.60 5.60
CA PRO A 149 -23.40 0.43 5.24
C PRO A 149 -23.06 1.09 3.90
N ALA A 150 -24.06 1.39 3.07
CA ALA A 150 -23.84 2.01 1.76
C ALA A 150 -23.00 3.30 1.84
N ALA A 151 -23.21 4.13 2.87
CA ALA A 151 -22.44 5.34 3.09
C ALA A 151 -20.93 5.05 3.30
N VAL A 152 -20.59 3.97 4.02
CA VAL A 152 -19.19 3.53 4.23
C VAL A 152 -18.57 3.08 2.91
N SER A 153 -19.25 2.22 2.17
CA SER A 153 -18.77 1.75 0.87
C SER A 153 -18.58 2.91 -0.10
N LEU A 154 -19.53 3.85 -0.18
CA LEU A 154 -19.42 5.05 -1.01
C LEU A 154 -18.26 5.94 -0.55
N ALA A 155 -18.09 6.14 0.75
CA ALA A 155 -16.98 6.93 1.27
C ALA A 155 -15.64 6.32 0.85
N LEU A 156 -15.47 5.01 0.91
CA LEU A 156 -14.27 4.32 0.42
C LEU A 156 -14.09 4.44 -1.11
N TRP A 157 -15.16 4.50 -1.89
CA TRP A 157 -15.05 4.76 -3.32
C TRP A 157 -14.56 6.17 -3.63
N PHE A 158 -14.88 7.15 -2.79
CA PHE A 158 -14.58 8.55 -3.03
C PHE A 158 -13.37 9.09 -2.28
N HIS A 159 -12.89 8.48 -1.17
CA HIS A 159 -11.94 9.12 -0.25
C HIS A 159 -10.66 9.66 -0.92
N ASP A 160 -10.10 8.92 -1.86
CA ASP A 160 -8.95 9.32 -2.68
C ASP A 160 -9.30 9.42 -4.17
N ALA A 161 -10.56 9.71 -4.52
CA ALA A 161 -10.95 9.90 -5.92
C ALA A 161 -10.27 11.12 -6.56
N VAL A 162 -9.91 12.11 -5.75
CA VAL A 162 -8.93 13.17 -6.07
C VAL A 162 -7.68 12.90 -5.25
N HIS A 163 -6.52 12.86 -5.88
CA HIS A 163 -5.23 12.61 -5.24
C HIS A 163 -4.11 13.29 -6.04
N ASP A 164 -3.96 14.59 -5.81
CA ASP A 164 -2.98 15.46 -6.48
C ASP A 164 -1.75 15.73 -5.59
N GLY A 165 -1.73 15.18 -4.36
CA GLY A 165 -0.65 15.31 -3.40
C GLY A 165 -0.76 16.54 -2.49
N GLU A 166 -1.91 17.18 -2.43
CA GLU A 166 -2.21 18.29 -1.52
C GLU A 166 -2.84 17.79 -0.21
N ALA A 167 -2.04 17.60 0.81
CA ALA A 167 -2.52 17.12 2.11
C ALA A 167 -3.67 17.97 2.66
N GLY A 168 -4.83 17.36 2.91
CA GLY A 168 -6.06 18.00 3.36
C GLY A 168 -6.87 18.66 2.24
N GLY A 169 -6.26 19.02 1.11
CA GLY A 169 -6.95 19.52 -0.08
C GLY A 169 -7.60 18.39 -0.87
N ASP A 170 -6.92 17.27 -0.99
CA ASP A 170 -7.36 16.11 -1.75
C ASP A 170 -8.62 15.48 -1.13
N GLU A 171 -8.66 15.33 0.19
CA GLU A 171 -9.84 14.79 0.89
C GLU A 171 -11.04 15.74 0.81
N GLN A 172 -10.81 17.06 0.86
CA GLN A 172 -11.87 18.04 0.65
C GLN A 172 -12.42 17.96 -0.77
N ALA A 173 -11.55 17.92 -1.79
CA ALA A 173 -11.95 17.81 -3.18
C ALA A 173 -12.67 16.48 -3.48
N SER A 174 -12.21 15.38 -2.89
CA SER A 174 -12.85 14.07 -2.94
C SER A 174 -14.25 14.07 -2.30
N ALA A 175 -14.39 14.74 -1.15
CA ALA A 175 -15.66 14.89 -0.45
C ALA A 175 -16.67 15.75 -1.24
N ASP A 176 -16.22 16.81 -1.88
CA ASP A 176 -17.06 17.69 -2.70
C ASP A 176 -17.45 16.99 -4.02
N LEU A 177 -16.53 16.21 -4.61
CA LEU A 177 -16.84 15.33 -5.75
C LEU A 177 -17.93 14.31 -5.38
N ALA A 178 -17.86 13.70 -4.18
CA ALA A 178 -18.84 12.73 -3.73
C ALA A 178 -20.23 13.33 -3.64
N VAL A 179 -20.36 14.54 -3.03
CA VAL A 179 -21.65 15.23 -2.93
C VAL A 179 -22.22 15.53 -4.30
N SER A 180 -21.41 16.13 -5.17
CA SER A 180 -21.84 16.52 -6.53
C SER A 180 -22.27 15.30 -7.36
N ALA A 181 -21.49 14.23 -7.33
CA ALA A 181 -21.77 13.00 -8.08
C ALA A 181 -23.03 12.28 -7.57
N LEU A 182 -23.20 12.20 -6.25
CA LEU A 182 -24.37 11.55 -5.64
C LEU A 182 -25.66 12.38 -5.84
N ASP A 183 -25.58 13.71 -5.80
CA ASP A 183 -26.73 14.58 -6.11
C ASP A 183 -27.15 14.42 -7.57
N ALA A 184 -26.19 14.43 -8.51
CA ALA A 184 -26.42 14.15 -9.92
C ALA A 184 -27.00 12.76 -10.21
N ALA A 185 -26.66 11.76 -9.37
CA ALA A 185 -27.21 10.42 -9.42
C ALA A 185 -28.61 10.29 -8.77
N GLY A 186 -29.16 11.37 -8.22
CA GLY A 186 -30.46 11.39 -7.56
C GLY A 186 -30.46 10.76 -6.16
N ALA A 187 -29.31 10.63 -5.53
CA ALA A 187 -29.20 10.07 -4.19
C ALA A 187 -29.80 11.02 -3.13
N PRO A 188 -30.37 10.50 -2.04
CA PRO A 188 -30.87 11.35 -0.95
C PRO A 188 -29.77 12.26 -0.39
N ARG A 189 -30.07 13.55 -0.21
CA ARG A 189 -29.10 14.54 0.32
C ARG A 189 -28.41 14.11 1.62
N ARG A 190 -29.17 13.42 2.51
CA ARG A 190 -28.64 12.86 3.76
C ARG A 190 -27.50 11.84 3.50
N LEU A 191 -27.59 11.06 2.43
CA LEU A 191 -26.55 10.10 2.06
C LEU A 191 -25.31 10.83 1.57
N GLY A 192 -25.44 11.84 0.69
CA GLY A 192 -24.33 12.66 0.24
C GLY A 192 -23.60 13.37 1.39
N ALA A 193 -24.36 13.93 2.34
CA ALA A 193 -23.80 14.59 3.53
C ALA A 193 -23.02 13.60 4.42
N GLU A 194 -23.54 12.39 4.61
CA GLU A 194 -22.86 11.35 5.39
C GLU A 194 -21.59 10.85 4.68
N VAL A 195 -21.65 10.59 3.37
CA VAL A 195 -20.48 10.21 2.58
C VAL A 195 -19.40 11.29 2.67
N ARG A 196 -19.78 12.57 2.50
CA ARG A 196 -18.86 13.70 2.66
C ARG A 196 -18.16 13.68 4.02
N ARG A 197 -18.92 13.54 5.09
CA ARG A 197 -18.39 13.48 6.46
C ARG A 197 -17.38 12.33 6.61
N LEU A 198 -17.73 11.15 6.12
CA LEU A 198 -16.89 9.96 6.21
C LEU A 198 -15.59 10.11 5.38
N VAL A 199 -15.66 10.69 4.18
CA VAL A 199 -14.47 11.00 3.37
C VAL A 199 -13.54 11.94 4.13
N LEU A 200 -14.05 13.02 4.72
CA LEU A 200 -13.23 13.97 5.47
C LEU A 200 -12.53 13.37 6.71
N LEU A 201 -13.05 12.28 7.27
CA LEU A 201 -12.40 11.58 8.39
C LEU A 201 -11.08 10.92 7.96
N THR A 202 -10.90 10.55 6.68
CA THR A 202 -9.69 9.89 6.21
C THR A 202 -8.46 10.81 6.21
N ALA A 203 -8.64 12.13 6.18
CA ALA A 203 -7.56 13.09 6.35
C ALA A 203 -6.78 12.92 7.67
N GLY A 204 -7.46 12.51 8.72
CA GLY A 204 -6.84 12.36 10.04
C GLY A 204 -7.08 11.01 10.70
N HIS A 205 -7.95 10.17 10.16
CA HIS A 205 -8.35 8.86 10.70
C HIS A 205 -8.69 8.94 12.19
N ARG A 206 -9.47 9.97 12.57
CA ARG A 206 -9.93 10.18 13.95
C ARG A 206 -11.42 10.25 13.95
N THR A 207 -12.05 9.48 14.83
CA THR A 207 -13.50 9.43 14.97
C THR A 207 -13.87 9.36 16.44
N GLU A 208 -15.12 9.68 16.76
CA GLU A 208 -15.66 9.54 18.11
C GLU A 208 -15.95 8.07 18.42
N THR A 209 -15.91 7.70 19.69
CA THR A 209 -16.12 6.30 20.14
C THR A 209 -17.46 5.73 19.72
N ALA A 210 -18.50 6.57 19.60
CA ALA A 210 -19.84 6.14 19.20
C ALA A 210 -20.06 6.13 17.68
N ASP A 211 -19.10 6.60 16.88
CA ASP A 211 -19.23 6.68 15.42
C ASP A 211 -18.78 5.38 14.75
N ALA A 212 -19.65 4.39 14.72
CA ALA A 212 -19.36 3.10 14.13
C ALA A 212 -19.04 3.18 12.61
N ALA A 213 -19.68 4.09 11.88
CA ALA A 213 -19.44 4.26 10.45
C ALA A 213 -18.08 4.93 10.20
N GLY A 214 -17.72 5.96 10.97
CA GLY A 214 -16.40 6.59 10.93
C GLY A 214 -15.29 5.61 11.31
N ALA A 215 -15.48 4.83 12.38
CA ALA A 215 -14.56 3.78 12.79
C ALA A 215 -14.32 2.79 11.64
N LEU A 216 -15.38 2.33 11.00
CA LEU A 216 -15.29 1.34 9.92
C LEU A 216 -14.55 1.89 8.69
N VAL A 217 -14.75 3.15 8.29
CA VAL A 217 -14.01 3.77 7.18
C VAL A 217 -12.55 3.93 7.53
N CYS A 218 -12.22 4.51 8.70
CA CYS A 218 -10.84 4.72 9.12
C CYS A 218 -10.06 3.40 9.26
N ASP A 219 -10.68 2.39 9.87
CA ASP A 219 -10.04 1.09 10.08
C ASP A 219 -9.83 0.33 8.75
N ALA A 220 -10.79 0.43 7.83
CA ALA A 220 -10.68 -0.21 6.52
C ALA A 220 -9.55 0.41 5.67
N ASP A 221 -9.45 1.73 5.67
CA ASP A 221 -8.41 2.46 4.97
C ASP A 221 -7.01 2.17 5.54
N LEU A 222 -6.85 2.25 6.86
CA LEU A 222 -5.60 1.93 7.54
C LEU A 222 -5.25 0.44 7.60
N SER A 223 -6.10 -0.46 7.08
CA SER A 223 -5.88 -1.92 7.17
C SER A 223 -4.54 -2.39 6.60
N VAL A 224 -3.95 -1.64 5.65
CA VAL A 224 -2.63 -1.92 5.08
C VAL A 224 -1.53 -1.96 6.14
N LEU A 225 -1.65 -1.16 7.20
CA LEU A 225 -0.67 -1.12 8.29
C LEU A 225 -0.55 -2.48 8.99
N GLY A 226 -1.66 -3.21 9.11
CA GLY A 226 -1.72 -4.54 9.74
C GLY A 226 -1.40 -5.72 8.82
N HIS A 227 -0.95 -5.47 7.58
CA HIS A 227 -0.58 -6.54 6.66
C HIS A 227 0.72 -7.26 7.08
N PRO A 228 0.93 -8.52 6.62
CA PRO A 228 2.20 -9.20 6.80
C PRO A 228 3.38 -8.35 6.32
N PRO A 229 4.56 -8.42 6.97
CA PRO A 229 5.70 -7.53 6.69
C PRO A 229 6.08 -7.41 5.21
N ALA A 230 6.07 -8.51 4.46
CA ALA A 230 6.40 -8.49 3.03
C ALA A 230 5.39 -7.67 2.19
N ARG A 231 4.09 -7.72 2.51
CA ARG A 231 3.09 -6.86 1.87
C ARG A 231 3.21 -5.41 2.32
N TYR A 232 3.55 -5.18 3.58
CA TYR A 232 3.81 -3.84 4.09
C TYR A 232 5.00 -3.20 3.37
N GLN A 233 6.07 -3.95 3.09
CA GLN A 233 7.22 -3.44 2.31
C GLN A 233 6.87 -3.14 0.85
N VAL A 234 5.94 -3.88 0.24
CA VAL A 234 5.37 -3.52 -1.07
C VAL A 234 4.60 -2.20 -0.98
N TYR A 235 3.82 -1.99 0.08
CA TYR A 235 3.18 -0.70 0.34
C TYR A 235 4.21 0.43 0.45
N LEU A 236 5.30 0.27 1.22
CA LEU A 236 6.37 1.26 1.32
C LEU A 236 7.02 1.56 -0.04
N ARG A 237 7.26 0.52 -0.86
CA ARG A 237 7.76 0.68 -2.22
C ARG A 237 6.80 1.51 -3.07
N ASP A 238 5.52 1.19 -3.02
CA ASP A 238 4.50 1.84 -3.85
C ASP A 238 4.29 3.29 -3.42
N VAL A 239 4.24 3.59 -2.12
CA VAL A 239 4.21 4.97 -1.61
C VAL A 239 5.46 5.75 -2.06
N ARG A 240 6.67 5.19 -1.94
CA ARG A 240 7.88 5.86 -2.42
C ARG A 240 7.85 6.11 -3.92
N GLN A 241 7.27 5.20 -4.71
CA GLN A 241 7.13 5.35 -6.15
C GLN A 241 6.12 6.45 -6.51
N GLU A 242 5.05 6.58 -5.76
CA GLU A 242 4.02 7.62 -5.94
C GLU A 242 4.59 9.02 -5.71
N TYR A 243 5.46 9.15 -4.70
CA TYR A 243 6.18 10.40 -4.41
C TYR A 243 7.57 10.45 -5.04
N SER A 244 7.76 9.83 -6.23
CA SER A 244 9.08 9.75 -6.90
C SER A 244 9.72 11.10 -7.20
N GLU A 245 8.93 12.13 -7.44
CA GLU A 245 9.40 13.49 -7.70
C GLU A 245 9.95 14.19 -6.43
N VAL A 246 9.58 13.71 -5.24
CA VAL A 246 10.07 14.26 -3.97
C VAL A 246 11.47 13.70 -3.69
N PRO A 247 12.48 14.55 -3.41
CA PRO A 247 13.82 14.08 -3.05
C PRO A 247 13.80 13.12 -1.86
N ASP A 248 14.68 12.10 -1.87
CA ASP A 248 14.71 11.04 -0.84
C ASP A 248 14.80 11.58 0.60
N THR A 249 15.58 12.64 0.80
CA THR A 249 15.73 13.27 2.12
C THR A 249 14.43 13.90 2.60
N GLU A 250 13.73 14.61 1.75
CA GLU A 250 12.46 15.28 2.07
C GLU A 250 11.35 14.25 2.27
N PHE A 251 11.28 13.25 1.39
CA PHE A 251 10.35 12.13 1.53
C PHE A 251 10.49 11.44 2.89
N ARG A 252 11.71 11.12 3.31
CA ARG A 252 11.97 10.47 4.60
C ARG A 252 11.56 11.31 5.80
N VAL A 253 11.81 12.61 5.74
CA VAL A 253 11.38 13.53 6.80
C VAL A 253 9.86 13.58 6.88
N GLY A 254 9.17 13.72 5.75
CA GLY A 254 7.71 13.71 5.66
C GLY A 254 7.12 12.39 6.14
N ARG A 255 7.66 11.28 5.64
CA ARG A 255 7.20 9.93 6.02
C ARG A 255 7.45 9.63 7.50
N GLY A 256 8.60 10.00 8.03
CA GLY A 256 8.91 9.84 9.45
C GLY A 256 7.93 10.58 10.36
N ARG A 257 7.44 11.77 9.96
CA ARG A 257 6.38 12.47 10.70
C ARG A 257 5.06 11.71 10.70
N VAL A 258 4.67 11.13 9.55
CA VAL A 258 3.46 10.30 9.45
C VAL A 258 3.57 9.07 10.36
N VAL A 259 4.68 8.34 10.29
CA VAL A 259 4.94 7.15 11.11
C VAL A 259 4.93 7.50 12.59
N ALA A 260 5.64 8.56 13.00
CA ALA A 260 5.67 9.03 14.39
C ALA A 260 4.28 9.45 14.88
N GLY A 261 3.50 10.14 14.05
CA GLY A 261 2.13 10.54 14.35
C GLY A 261 1.20 9.34 14.56
N LEU A 262 1.34 8.30 13.73
CA LEU A 262 0.59 7.06 13.90
C LEU A 262 1.05 6.29 15.14
N ALA A 263 2.35 6.12 15.33
CA ALA A 263 2.92 5.39 16.46
C ALA A 263 2.57 6.03 17.82
N ALA A 264 2.42 7.35 17.87
CA ALA A 264 2.05 8.09 19.07
C ALA A 264 0.56 7.93 19.46
N ARG A 265 -0.29 7.38 18.59
CA ARG A 265 -1.70 7.16 18.92
C ARG A 265 -1.82 6.07 19.99
N PRO A 266 -2.69 6.24 21.00
CA PRO A 266 -2.97 5.19 21.97
C PRO A 266 -3.52 3.93 21.30
N ARG A 267 -4.28 4.12 20.22
CA ARG A 267 -4.92 3.07 19.42
C ARG A 267 -4.93 3.50 17.95
N LEU A 268 -4.52 2.60 17.05
CA LEU A 268 -4.54 2.84 15.60
C LEU A 268 -5.91 2.54 15.01
N PHE A 269 -6.52 1.44 15.45
CA PHE A 269 -7.81 0.95 14.97
C PHE A 269 -8.91 1.17 16.00
N HIS A 270 -10.07 1.66 15.56
CA HIS A 270 -11.17 2.08 16.42
C HIS A 270 -12.09 0.90 16.81
N GLY A 271 -12.45 0.04 15.84
CA GLY A 271 -13.29 -1.13 16.05
C GLY A 271 -12.55 -2.28 16.75
N GLU A 272 -13.25 -3.05 17.61
CA GLU A 272 -12.64 -4.14 18.36
C GLU A 272 -12.04 -5.23 17.45
N ALA A 273 -12.74 -5.63 16.38
CA ALA A 273 -12.23 -6.61 15.44
C ALA A 273 -10.98 -6.12 14.69
N ALA A 274 -10.97 -4.85 14.26
CA ALA A 274 -9.82 -4.26 13.60
C ALA A 274 -8.62 -4.16 14.56
N PHE A 275 -8.87 -3.76 15.81
CA PHE A 275 -7.85 -3.73 16.85
C PHE A 275 -7.27 -5.13 17.11
N GLU A 276 -8.12 -6.14 17.30
CA GLU A 276 -7.68 -7.51 17.52
C GLU A 276 -6.84 -8.06 16.35
N TRP A 277 -7.24 -7.78 15.12
CA TRP A 277 -6.58 -8.36 13.95
C TRP A 277 -5.34 -7.62 13.51
N TRP A 278 -5.30 -6.28 13.64
CA TRP A 278 -4.32 -5.44 12.95
C TRP A 278 -3.47 -4.56 13.87
N GLU A 279 -3.87 -4.27 15.11
CA GLU A 279 -3.12 -3.34 15.98
C GLU A 279 -1.68 -3.79 16.22
N ALA A 280 -1.48 -5.01 16.70
CA ALA A 280 -0.15 -5.52 17.00
C ALA A 280 0.73 -5.67 15.74
N PRO A 281 0.26 -6.25 14.61
CA PRO A 281 1.00 -6.25 13.35
C PRO A 281 1.33 -4.85 12.84
N ALA A 282 0.39 -3.90 12.89
CA ALA A 282 0.62 -2.53 12.44
C ALA A 282 1.70 -1.83 13.26
N ARG A 283 1.69 -1.98 14.58
CA ARG A 283 2.73 -1.46 15.46
C ARG A 283 4.11 -2.02 15.13
N ALA A 284 4.18 -3.33 14.88
CA ALA A 284 5.43 -3.99 14.48
C ALA A 284 5.93 -3.46 13.12
N ASN A 285 5.04 -3.28 12.14
CA ASN A 285 5.38 -2.73 10.83
C ASN A 285 5.87 -1.28 10.92
N LEU A 286 5.16 -0.42 11.67
CA LEU A 286 5.58 0.97 11.88
C LEU A 286 6.94 1.06 12.59
N ALA A 287 7.19 0.21 13.58
CA ALA A 287 8.48 0.18 14.28
C ALA A 287 9.62 -0.32 13.38
N ALA A 288 9.33 -1.20 12.43
CA ALA A 288 10.32 -1.73 11.49
C ALA A 288 10.58 -0.80 10.30
N GLU A 289 9.75 0.22 10.08
CA GLU A 289 9.85 1.07 8.89
C GLU A 289 11.15 1.89 8.86
N ASP A 290 11.63 2.40 9.98
CA ASP A 290 12.90 3.11 10.06
C ASP A 290 14.06 2.22 9.59
N THR A 291 14.10 0.96 10.04
CA THR A 291 15.10 -0.02 9.61
C THR A 291 15.01 -0.31 8.11
N PHE A 292 13.80 -0.36 7.55
CA PHE A 292 13.60 -0.50 6.11
C PHE A 292 14.26 0.65 5.32
N TRP A 293 14.04 1.90 5.75
CA TRP A 293 14.64 3.06 5.07
C TRP A 293 16.15 3.16 5.30
N GLU A 294 16.65 2.79 6.48
CA GLU A 294 18.08 2.71 6.77
C GLU A 294 18.77 1.68 5.88
N ALA A 295 18.20 0.50 5.71
CA ALA A 295 18.72 -0.54 4.83
C ALA A 295 18.84 -0.07 3.36
N ARG A 296 18.03 0.89 2.95
CA ARG A 296 18.02 1.51 1.62
C ARG A 296 18.98 2.70 1.47
N GLY A 297 19.85 2.98 2.44
CA GLY A 297 20.92 3.97 2.29
C GLY A 297 20.70 5.32 2.98
N GLY A 298 20.18 5.34 4.18
CA GLY A 298 19.89 6.55 4.92
C GLY A 298 20.33 6.64 6.36
N GLY A 299 21.22 5.81 6.77
CA GLY A 299 21.71 5.85 8.16
C GLY A 299 22.68 6.99 8.41
N ARG A 300 22.21 8.23 8.53
CA ARG A 300 22.81 9.30 9.37
C ARG A 300 22.05 10.62 9.12
N GLY A 301 21.03 10.91 9.89
CA GLY A 301 20.37 12.22 9.83
C GLY A 301 19.20 12.45 10.76
N LEU A 302 18.57 11.44 11.33
CA LEU A 302 17.35 11.61 12.14
C LEU A 302 17.56 11.55 13.68
N ARG A 303 18.81 11.41 14.16
CA ARG A 303 19.12 11.41 15.61
C ARG A 303 19.87 12.65 16.06
N SER A 304 19.44 13.84 15.72
CA SER A 304 19.94 15.05 16.37
C SER A 304 18.94 16.18 16.22
N GLY A 305 18.17 16.42 17.24
CA GLY A 305 17.34 17.62 17.33
C GLY A 305 16.11 17.49 18.21
N VAL A 306 16.26 16.88 19.41
CA VAL A 306 15.36 17.19 20.52
C VAL A 306 16.24 17.62 21.68
N ASN A 307 16.44 18.90 21.78
CA ASN A 307 16.71 19.62 23.02
C ASN A 307 15.56 20.59 23.21
#